data_157af95c3836e111e7ae8ab11480b885
#
_entry.id   157af95c3836e111e7ae8ab11480b885
#
_cell.length_a   1.000
_cell.length_b   1.000
_cell.length_c   1.000
_cell.angle_alpha   90.00
_cell.angle_beta   90.00
_cell.angle_gamma   90.00
#
_symmetry.space_group_name_H-M   'P 1'
#
loop_
_entity.id
_entity.type
_entity.pdbx_description
1 polymer ?
#
loop_
_entity_poly.entity_id
_entity_poly.type
_entity_poly.pdbx_seq_one_letter_code
_entity_poly.pdbx_strand_id
1 'polypeptide(L)'
;LTSVALTGCRTSRADQAGTPGNAPPATTAAPATKAPASTTPTTTAPSPKPSTTKPPVTRDPACVGAQSWGTAPRQVSASPISAEIYQVRAATHQGCDRVVFDLNGLGRVGYLVRYVPTVHADPSDQPIRVAGGAALQVTIQAPDFRASGHQPLRTPWQLAQRLIGAQTTLREVRFAGSFEHVTTFAVGVRSQRPFRVLVLPDPGNHVTRVVVDIAH
;
A
#
# COMPACT_ATOMS: atom_id res chain seq x y z
N LEU A 1 14.75 40.98 42.40
CA LEU A 1 14.12 42.26 42.36
C LEU A 1 14.07 42.72 40.91
N THR A 2 13.03 42.57 40.15
CA THR A 2 12.16 43.59 39.62
C THR A 2 11.14 42.89 38.69
N SER A 3 9.91 42.84 39.17
CA SER A 3 8.70 42.62 38.36
C SER A 3 8.47 43.78 37.41
N VAL A 4 7.97 43.46 36.21
CA VAL A 4 7.03 44.35 35.52
C VAL A 4 5.95 43.50 34.83
N ALA A 5 4.75 43.82 35.19
CA ALA A 5 3.50 43.29 34.70
C ALA A 5 2.84 44.21 33.67
N LEU A 6 1.79 43.68 33.04
CA LEU A 6 0.63 44.33 32.38
C LEU A 6 0.85 44.93 30.99
N THR A 7 -0.05 44.66 30.02
CA THR A 7 -1.43 45.12 29.80
C THR A 7 -1.76 44.64 28.37
N GLY A 8 -2.75 43.88 27.96
CA GLY A 8 -4.21 44.08 28.05
C GLY A 8 -4.74 45.01 26.94
N CYS A 9 -5.41 44.46 25.90
CA CYS A 9 -6.49 45.03 25.10
C CYS A 9 -7.08 43.91 24.24
N ARG A 10 -8.22 43.45 24.41
CA ARG A 10 -9.66 43.77 24.35
C ARG A 10 -10.09 44.49 23.04
N THR A 11 -11.16 43.85 22.51
CA THR A 11 -12.25 44.33 21.63
C THR A 11 -11.93 44.33 20.14
N SER A 12 -12.82 43.90 19.24
CA SER A 12 -14.29 44.04 19.16
C SER A 12 -14.89 43.06 18.17
N ARG A 13 -16.03 42.65 18.49
CA ARG A 13 -17.17 42.04 17.83
C ARG A 13 -17.67 42.92 16.67
N ALA A 14 -18.05 42.29 15.55
CA ALA A 14 -19.12 42.84 14.72
C ALA A 14 -19.84 41.66 14.02
N ASP A 15 -21.07 41.48 14.45
CA ASP A 15 -22.17 40.83 13.75
C ASP A 15 -22.38 41.49 12.38
N GLN A 16 -22.74 40.69 11.38
CA GLN A 16 -23.81 41.07 10.46
C GLN A 16 -24.49 39.83 9.87
N ALA A 17 -25.73 39.70 10.22
CA ALA A 17 -26.74 38.89 9.62
C ALA A 17 -27.14 39.42 8.22
N GLY A 18 -27.59 38.54 7.35
CA GLY A 18 -28.20 38.89 6.07
C GLY A 18 -28.72 37.66 5.30
N THR A 19 -29.94 37.28 5.65
CA THR A 19 -30.84 36.37 4.92
C THR A 19 -31.56 37.16 3.80
N PRO A 20 -32.49 36.56 3.00
CA PRO A 20 -32.54 35.36 2.16
C PRO A 20 -33.07 35.61 0.73
N GLY A 21 -33.25 34.53 -0.06
CA GLY A 21 -34.24 34.56 -1.14
C GLY A 21 -33.69 34.18 -2.51
N ASN A 22 -34.02 33.08 -3.06
CA ASN A 22 -35.15 32.84 -3.92
C ASN A 22 -35.11 31.42 -4.51
N ALA A 23 -36.13 30.68 -4.24
CA ALA A 23 -36.48 29.45 -4.95
C ALA A 23 -37.61 29.77 -5.99
N PRO A 24 -38.12 28.79 -6.73
CA PRO A 24 -38.03 28.62 -8.17
C PRO A 24 -39.32 29.06 -8.92
N PRO A 25 -39.53 28.70 -10.17
CA PRO A 25 -40.76 28.01 -10.46
C PRO A 25 -40.66 26.78 -11.39
N ALA A 26 -41.45 25.81 -11.05
CA ALA A 26 -41.91 24.73 -11.89
C ALA A 26 -42.89 25.22 -12.95
N THR A 27 -42.88 24.61 -14.12
CA THR A 27 -44.05 24.56 -15.04
C THR A 27 -43.84 23.35 -15.95
N THR A 28 -44.53 22.26 -15.76
CA THR A 28 -45.76 21.75 -16.35
C THR A 28 -45.82 21.88 -17.87
N ALA A 29 -45.84 20.75 -18.58
CA ALA A 29 -46.91 20.26 -19.48
C ALA A 29 -46.40 19.09 -20.35
N ALA A 30 -47.07 17.96 -20.25
CA ALA A 30 -47.32 17.01 -21.32
C ALA A 30 -48.65 17.49 -21.99
N PRO A 31 -49.19 16.93 -23.09
CA PRO A 31 -49.03 15.60 -23.69
C PRO A 31 -49.03 15.58 -25.24
N ALA A 32 -48.81 14.44 -25.89
CA ALA A 32 -49.68 13.85 -26.95
C ALA A 32 -48.98 12.71 -27.70
N THR A 33 -49.47 11.55 -27.46
CA THR A 33 -49.95 10.46 -28.33
C THR A 33 -49.61 10.51 -29.83
N LYS A 34 -48.93 9.48 -30.34
CA LYS A 34 -49.30 8.70 -31.54
C LYS A 34 -48.43 7.45 -31.71
N ALA A 35 -49.05 6.31 -31.67
CA ALA A 35 -48.60 5.04 -32.25
C ALA A 35 -49.43 4.81 -33.57
N PRO A 36 -49.24 3.73 -34.36
CA PRO A 36 -48.11 2.80 -34.51
C PRO A 36 -47.68 2.64 -35.98
N ALA A 37 -46.51 2.05 -36.19
CA ALA A 37 -46.24 1.38 -37.46
C ALA A 37 -45.43 0.11 -37.21
N SER A 38 -46.04 -1.02 -37.45
CA SER A 38 -45.42 -2.33 -37.54
C SER A 38 -44.35 -2.37 -38.61
N THR A 39 -43.17 -2.81 -38.29
CA THR A 39 -42.21 -3.36 -39.26
C THR A 39 -41.53 -4.59 -38.68
N THR A 40 -41.55 -5.63 -39.44
CA THR A 40 -41.03 -7.00 -39.33
C THR A 40 -39.65 -7.10 -38.69
N PRO A 41 -39.36 -8.17 -37.88
CA PRO A 41 -38.07 -8.40 -37.34
C PRO A 41 -37.12 -9.02 -38.39
N THR A 42 -36.11 -8.28 -38.80
CA THR A 42 -34.94 -8.85 -39.49
C THR A 42 -34.03 -9.48 -38.43
N THR A 43 -33.94 -10.80 -38.43
CA THR A 43 -33.01 -11.58 -37.62
C THR A 43 -31.58 -11.29 -38.09
N THR A 44 -30.90 -10.41 -37.40
CA THR A 44 -29.46 -10.21 -37.58
C THR A 44 -28.75 -11.11 -36.57
N ALA A 45 -27.94 -12.05 -37.07
CA ALA A 45 -27.10 -12.93 -36.27
C ALA A 45 -26.16 -12.11 -35.36
N PRO A 46 -25.93 -12.54 -34.12
CA PRO A 46 -25.02 -11.82 -33.23
C PRO A 46 -23.58 -11.92 -33.76
N SER A 47 -23.00 -10.76 -34.04
CA SER A 47 -21.57 -10.59 -34.31
C SER A 47 -20.77 -11.11 -33.13
N PRO A 48 -19.67 -11.88 -33.33
CA PRO A 48 -18.87 -12.39 -32.22
C PRO A 48 -18.27 -11.20 -31.47
N LYS A 49 -18.59 -11.15 -30.17
CA LYS A 49 -18.05 -10.19 -29.20
C LYS A 49 -16.50 -10.35 -29.16
N PRO A 50 -15.72 -9.29 -29.31
CA PRO A 50 -14.27 -9.41 -29.21
C PRO A 50 -13.93 -9.96 -27.83
N SER A 51 -13.30 -11.12 -27.78
CA SER A 51 -12.70 -11.66 -26.57
C SER A 51 -11.57 -10.72 -26.14
N THR A 52 -11.82 -9.92 -25.16
CA THR A 52 -10.77 -9.18 -24.44
C THR A 52 -9.91 -10.20 -23.71
N THR A 53 -8.86 -10.65 -24.38
CA THR A 53 -7.80 -11.45 -23.74
C THR A 53 -7.13 -10.52 -22.75
N LYS A 54 -7.50 -10.68 -21.46
CA LYS A 54 -6.80 -10.02 -20.35
C LYS A 54 -5.32 -10.38 -20.46
N PRO A 55 -4.40 -9.39 -20.41
CA PRO A 55 -2.96 -9.68 -20.43
C PRO A 55 -2.62 -10.76 -19.40
N PRO A 56 -1.65 -11.65 -19.69
CA PRO A 56 -1.26 -12.67 -18.75
C PRO A 56 -0.82 -12.00 -17.45
N VAL A 57 -1.59 -12.23 -16.40
CA VAL A 57 -1.20 -11.86 -15.03
C VAL A 57 0.06 -12.65 -14.75
N THR A 58 1.19 -11.97 -14.57
CA THR A 58 2.44 -12.61 -14.12
C THR A 58 2.12 -13.32 -12.80
N ARG A 59 1.96 -14.63 -12.86
CA ARG A 59 1.68 -15.43 -11.66
C ARG A 59 2.88 -15.30 -10.73
N ASP A 60 2.63 -14.89 -9.52
CA ASP A 60 3.65 -14.85 -8.48
C ASP A 60 4.31 -16.24 -8.36
N PRO A 61 5.64 -16.32 -8.31
CA PRO A 61 6.34 -17.60 -8.22
C PRO A 61 5.89 -18.42 -7.02
N ALA A 62 5.66 -19.71 -7.21
CA ALA A 62 5.35 -20.61 -6.11
C ALA A 62 6.51 -20.70 -5.11
N CYS A 63 6.20 -21.08 -3.85
CA CYS A 63 7.19 -21.25 -2.77
C CYS A 63 7.96 -22.59 -2.85
N VAL A 64 8.28 -23.04 -4.06
CA VAL A 64 9.00 -24.29 -4.28
C VAL A 64 10.43 -24.19 -3.71
N GLY A 65 10.87 -25.25 -3.03
CA GLY A 65 12.21 -25.32 -2.45
C GLY A 65 12.46 -24.33 -1.30
N ALA A 66 11.44 -23.91 -0.58
CA ALA A 66 11.52 -22.89 0.47
C ALA A 66 12.59 -23.18 1.53
N GLN A 67 12.80 -24.44 1.87
CA GLN A 67 13.79 -24.84 2.89
C GLN A 67 15.26 -24.63 2.43
N SER A 68 15.50 -24.48 1.13
CA SER A 68 16.84 -24.26 0.57
C SER A 68 17.23 -22.77 0.44
N TRP A 69 16.34 -21.82 0.77
CA TRP A 69 16.62 -20.40 0.55
C TRP A 69 17.68 -19.80 1.49
N GLY A 70 17.86 -20.37 2.69
CA GLY A 70 18.81 -19.90 3.69
C GLY A 70 18.35 -18.66 4.45
N THR A 71 19.14 -18.25 5.45
CA THR A 71 18.87 -17.12 6.34
C THR A 71 19.84 -15.94 6.17
N ALA A 72 20.79 -16.06 5.25
CA ALA A 72 21.79 -15.02 4.98
C ALA A 72 21.11 -13.74 4.42
N PRO A 73 21.69 -12.56 4.67
CA PRO A 73 21.20 -11.30 4.13
C PRO A 73 21.03 -11.36 2.61
N ARG A 74 19.97 -10.73 2.11
CA ARG A 74 19.68 -10.54 0.69
C ARG A 74 19.74 -9.05 0.38
N GLN A 75 20.59 -8.68 -0.58
CA GLN A 75 20.80 -7.28 -0.93
C GLN A 75 20.90 -7.10 -2.43
N VAL A 76 20.29 -6.06 -2.94
CA VAL A 76 20.49 -5.50 -4.27
C VAL A 76 20.66 -4.00 -4.12
N SER A 77 21.73 -3.46 -4.67
CA SER A 77 21.92 -2.02 -4.78
C SER A 77 21.36 -1.53 -6.11
N ALA A 78 20.57 -0.47 -6.06
CA ALA A 78 20.07 0.23 -7.23
C ALA A 78 20.05 1.73 -6.94
N SER A 79 20.05 2.57 -7.96
CA SER A 79 19.78 3.97 -7.78
C SER A 79 18.34 4.16 -7.28
N PRO A 80 18.07 5.15 -6.42
CA PRO A 80 16.71 5.45 -6.01
C PRO A 80 15.81 5.65 -7.21
N ILE A 81 14.62 5.08 -7.15
CA ILE A 81 13.60 5.23 -8.18
C ILE A 81 12.50 6.16 -7.70
N SER A 82 11.80 6.79 -8.64
CA SER A 82 10.64 7.65 -8.31
C SER A 82 9.40 6.86 -7.87
N ALA A 83 9.47 5.54 -7.85
CA ALA A 83 8.39 4.69 -7.40
C ALA A 83 8.27 4.73 -5.87
N GLU A 84 7.05 4.84 -5.39
CA GLU A 84 6.73 4.96 -3.98
C GLU A 84 6.00 3.71 -3.48
N ILE A 85 6.28 3.31 -2.24
CA ILE A 85 5.58 2.19 -1.62
C ILE A 85 4.19 2.69 -1.19
N TYR A 86 3.14 2.17 -1.82
CA TYR A 86 1.77 2.57 -1.53
C TYR A 86 0.93 1.50 -0.83
N GLN A 87 1.38 0.25 -0.82
CA GLN A 87 0.66 -0.85 -0.19
C GLN A 87 1.60 -1.93 0.32
N VAL A 88 1.24 -2.53 1.46
CA VAL A 88 1.88 -3.73 1.99
C VAL A 88 0.80 -4.79 2.20
N ARG A 89 1.05 -6.00 1.73
CA ARG A 89 0.12 -7.13 1.80
C ARG A 89 0.83 -8.35 2.33
N ALA A 90 0.08 -9.27 2.96
CA ALA A 90 0.59 -10.58 3.32
C ALA A 90 -0.40 -11.68 2.95
N ALA A 91 0.14 -12.85 2.66
CA ALA A 91 -0.63 -14.05 2.36
C ALA A 91 0.14 -15.29 2.79
N THR A 92 -0.59 -16.35 3.05
CA THR A 92 -0.02 -17.69 3.23
C THR A 92 -0.11 -18.44 1.90
N HIS A 93 0.99 -19.06 1.51
CA HIS A 93 1.10 -19.95 0.37
C HIS A 93 1.54 -21.35 0.85
N GLN A 94 1.42 -22.34 -0.02
CA GLN A 94 1.97 -23.66 0.28
C GLN A 94 3.50 -23.57 0.44
N GLY A 95 3.99 -23.82 1.66
CA GLY A 95 5.41 -23.84 2.00
C GLY A 95 6.03 -22.50 2.40
N CYS A 96 5.32 -21.38 2.32
CA CYS A 96 5.82 -20.10 2.81
C CYS A 96 4.71 -19.10 3.16
N ASP A 97 5.03 -18.14 4.03
CA ASP A 97 4.28 -16.90 4.15
C ASP A 97 4.96 -15.81 3.31
N ARG A 98 4.17 -14.99 2.67
CA ARG A 98 4.60 -13.94 1.73
C ARG A 98 4.22 -12.56 2.23
N VAL A 99 5.17 -11.64 2.22
CA VAL A 99 4.92 -10.20 2.35
C VAL A 99 5.22 -9.53 1.01
N VAL A 100 4.32 -8.68 0.55
CA VAL A 100 4.45 -7.95 -0.72
C VAL A 100 4.40 -6.46 -0.42
N PHE A 101 5.39 -5.75 -0.91
CA PHE A 101 5.46 -4.30 -0.91
C PHE A 101 5.20 -3.83 -2.35
N ASP A 102 4.06 -3.17 -2.58
CA ASP A 102 3.67 -2.68 -3.89
C ASP A 102 4.15 -1.24 -4.08
N LEU A 103 4.87 -0.99 -5.18
CA LEU A 103 5.42 0.30 -5.56
C LEU A 103 4.73 0.81 -6.82
N ASN A 104 4.29 2.08 -6.84
CA ASN A 104 3.63 2.72 -7.98
C ASN A 104 4.65 3.21 -9.01
N GLY A 105 5.20 2.32 -9.77
CA GLY A 105 6.18 2.61 -10.82
C GLY A 105 6.95 1.39 -11.26
N LEU A 106 7.65 1.52 -12.37
CA LEU A 106 8.53 0.48 -12.90
C LEU A 106 9.99 0.88 -12.70
N GLY A 107 10.83 -0.08 -12.34
CA GLY A 107 12.26 0.14 -12.21
C GLY A 107 12.96 -0.94 -11.41
N ARG A 108 14.29 -0.79 -11.35
CA ARG A 108 15.12 -1.61 -10.47
C ARG A 108 15.03 -1.05 -9.06
N VAL A 109 14.58 -1.87 -8.14
CA VAL A 109 14.44 -1.49 -6.73
C VAL A 109 15.62 -2.05 -5.95
N GLY A 110 16.34 -1.18 -5.25
CA GLY A 110 17.33 -1.59 -4.28
C GLY A 110 16.68 -2.04 -2.98
N TYR A 111 17.25 -3.04 -2.33
CA TYR A 111 16.75 -3.52 -1.04
C TYR A 111 17.86 -4.17 -0.21
N LEU A 112 17.64 -4.21 1.10
CA LEU A 112 18.39 -5.02 2.06
C LEU A 112 17.39 -5.74 2.96
N VAL A 113 17.45 -7.07 2.99
CA VAL A 113 16.62 -7.90 3.87
C VAL A 113 17.54 -8.79 4.70
N ARG A 114 17.42 -8.71 6.03
CA ARG A 114 18.29 -9.44 6.95
C ARG A 114 17.63 -9.65 8.31
N TYR A 115 18.00 -10.72 9.00
CA TYR A 115 17.69 -10.87 10.42
C TYR A 115 18.55 -9.94 11.26
N VAL A 116 17.93 -9.32 12.25
CA VAL A 116 18.57 -8.42 13.22
C VAL A 116 18.05 -8.71 14.63
N PRO A 117 18.83 -8.42 15.68
CA PRO A 117 18.33 -8.53 17.06
C PRO A 117 17.15 -7.58 17.32
N THR A 118 17.21 -6.38 16.78
CA THR A 118 16.19 -5.35 16.91
C THR A 118 16.19 -4.49 15.65
N VAL A 119 15.01 -4.17 15.12
CA VAL A 119 14.85 -3.16 14.06
C VAL A 119 14.73 -1.80 14.73
N HIS A 120 15.39 -0.81 14.18
CA HIS A 120 15.32 0.57 14.64
C HIS A 120 14.56 1.44 13.64
N ALA A 121 13.82 2.41 14.16
CA ALA A 121 13.02 3.33 13.36
C ALA A 121 13.88 4.43 12.74
N ASP A 122 13.72 4.69 11.45
CA ASP A 122 14.35 5.83 10.78
C ASP A 122 13.44 7.09 10.85
N PRO A 123 13.98 8.27 11.14
CA PRO A 123 15.37 8.58 11.54
C PRO A 123 15.59 8.59 13.07
N SER A 124 14.60 8.20 13.87
CA SER A 124 14.61 8.40 15.33
C SER A 124 15.46 7.40 16.09
N ASP A 125 15.93 6.35 15.47
CA ASP A 125 16.68 5.21 16.07
C ASP A 125 15.93 4.50 17.23
N GLN A 126 14.64 4.71 17.36
CA GLN A 126 13.84 4.05 18.38
C GLN A 126 13.66 2.56 18.05
N PRO A 127 13.83 1.66 19.05
CA PRO A 127 13.67 0.23 18.84
C PRO A 127 12.22 -0.13 18.53
N ILE A 128 12.01 -0.86 17.44
CA ILE A 128 10.72 -1.38 17.01
C ILE A 128 10.57 -2.83 17.46
N ARG A 129 9.71 -3.06 18.42
CA ARG A 129 9.35 -4.41 18.86
C ARG A 129 8.33 -5.01 17.92
N VAL A 130 8.55 -6.23 17.47
CA VAL A 130 7.61 -7.03 16.67
C VAL A 130 7.28 -8.35 17.36
N ALA A 131 6.10 -8.86 17.10
CA ALA A 131 5.68 -10.17 17.60
C ALA A 131 6.51 -11.30 16.98
N GLY A 132 6.76 -12.36 17.75
CA GLY A 132 7.51 -13.53 17.31
C GLY A 132 8.85 -13.69 18.01
N GLY A 133 9.63 -14.68 17.61
CA GLY A 133 10.93 -15.02 18.17
C GLY A 133 12.13 -14.51 17.36
N ALA A 134 11.90 -13.87 16.20
CA ALA A 134 12.94 -13.25 15.40
C ALA A 134 12.38 -12.04 14.60
N ALA A 135 13.26 -11.07 14.36
CA ALA A 135 12.95 -9.88 13.59
C ALA A 135 13.74 -9.87 12.27
N LEU A 136 13.01 -9.75 11.16
CA LEU A 136 13.57 -9.57 9.82
C LEU A 136 13.41 -8.10 9.44
N GLN A 137 14.52 -7.39 9.27
CA GLN A 137 14.53 -6.02 8.76
C GLN A 137 14.40 -6.06 7.25
N VAL A 138 13.46 -5.29 6.72
CA VAL A 138 13.26 -5.09 5.27
C VAL A 138 13.44 -3.62 4.98
N THR A 139 14.52 -3.28 4.30
CA THR A 139 14.83 -1.91 3.85
C THR A 139 14.72 -1.87 2.34
N ILE A 140 13.91 -0.93 1.82
CA ILE A 140 13.64 -0.75 0.39
C ILE A 140 14.05 0.66 -0.02
N GLN A 141 14.85 0.79 -1.07
CA GLN A 141 15.29 2.08 -1.62
C GLN A 141 14.17 2.72 -2.46
N ALA A 142 13.10 3.07 -1.79
CA ALA A 142 11.94 3.77 -2.32
C ALA A 142 11.27 4.52 -1.17
N PRO A 143 10.75 5.75 -1.39
CA PRO A 143 10.02 6.47 -0.36
C PRO A 143 8.69 5.78 -0.05
N ASP A 144 8.13 6.05 1.12
CA ASP A 144 6.74 5.78 1.38
C ASP A 144 5.85 6.80 0.65
N PHE A 145 4.57 6.51 0.56
CA PHE A 145 3.61 7.34 -0.17
C PHE A 145 3.42 8.77 0.39
N ARG A 146 4.08 9.11 1.52
CA ARG A 146 4.04 10.47 2.08
C ARG A 146 4.94 11.44 1.36
N ALA A 147 6.02 10.97 0.73
CA ALA A 147 7.00 11.84 0.09
C ALA A 147 6.42 12.66 -1.06
N SER A 148 5.38 12.16 -1.72
CA SER A 148 4.68 12.84 -2.82
C SER A 148 3.48 13.69 -2.39
N GLY A 149 3.22 13.84 -1.09
CA GLY A 149 2.07 14.58 -0.56
C GLY A 149 0.74 13.80 -0.62
N HIS A 150 0.77 12.52 -0.97
CA HIS A 150 -0.38 11.63 -0.93
C HIS A 150 -0.67 11.12 0.48
N GLN A 151 -1.83 10.52 0.68
CA GLN A 151 -2.21 9.94 1.98
C GLN A 151 -1.18 8.89 2.42
N PRO A 152 -0.72 8.93 3.68
CA PRO A 152 0.24 7.95 4.17
C PRO A 152 -0.28 6.53 4.00
N LEU A 153 0.64 5.59 3.79
CA LEU A 153 0.34 4.17 3.98
C LEU A 153 -0.53 4.04 5.23
N ARG A 154 -1.69 3.44 5.06
CA ARG A 154 -2.64 3.26 6.16
C ARG A 154 -1.88 2.81 7.39
N THR A 155 -2.10 3.51 8.47
CA THR A 155 -1.40 3.48 9.76
C THR A 155 -0.68 2.17 10.08
N PRO A 156 0.57 2.20 10.56
CA PRO A 156 1.40 1.01 10.83
C PRO A 156 0.70 -0.08 11.64
N TRP A 157 -0.19 0.28 12.55
CA TRP A 157 -0.96 -0.65 13.36
C TRP A 157 -2.05 -1.41 12.57
N GLN A 158 -2.59 -0.85 11.49
CA GLN A 158 -3.56 -1.56 10.62
C GLN A 158 -2.92 -2.65 9.78
N LEU A 159 -1.64 -2.49 9.43
CA LEU A 159 -0.85 -3.55 8.81
C LEU A 159 -0.59 -4.69 9.82
N ALA A 160 -0.21 -4.35 11.05
CA ALA A 160 0.01 -5.32 12.11
C ALA A 160 -1.24 -6.18 12.38
N GLN A 161 -2.40 -5.57 12.50
CA GLN A 161 -3.66 -6.30 12.77
C GLN A 161 -4.09 -7.21 11.61
N ARG A 162 -3.83 -6.85 10.36
CA ARG A 162 -4.18 -7.67 9.19
C ARG A 162 -3.34 -8.93 9.07
N LEU A 163 -2.16 -8.96 9.66
CA LEU A 163 -1.18 -10.03 9.50
C LEU A 163 -1.16 -11.00 10.67
N ILE A 164 -1.85 -10.67 11.77
CA ILE A 164 -1.92 -11.54 12.95
C ILE A 164 -3.04 -12.57 12.75
N GLY A 165 -2.69 -13.84 12.72
CA GLY A 165 -3.60 -14.95 12.99
C GLY A 165 -3.72 -16.05 11.95
N ALA A 166 -3.48 -15.81 10.67
CA ALA A 166 -3.66 -16.83 9.63
C ALA A 166 -2.34 -17.42 9.10
N GLN A 167 -1.20 -16.79 9.40
CA GLN A 167 0.10 -17.18 8.85
C GLN A 167 0.81 -18.21 9.73
N THR A 168 1.56 -19.10 9.07
CA THR A 168 2.28 -20.17 9.76
C THR A 168 3.53 -19.66 10.47
N THR A 169 4.29 -18.78 9.83
CA THR A 169 5.58 -18.26 10.29
C THR A 169 5.55 -16.77 10.58
N LEU A 170 4.93 -15.99 9.71
CA LEU A 170 4.79 -14.54 9.86
C LEU A 170 3.92 -14.21 11.08
N ARG A 171 4.31 -13.19 11.86
CA ARG A 171 3.59 -12.75 13.06
C ARG A 171 3.13 -11.31 12.97
N GLU A 172 3.95 -10.45 12.42
CA GLU A 172 3.65 -9.03 12.35
C GLU A 172 4.48 -8.36 11.25
N VAL A 173 3.93 -7.31 10.63
CA VAL A 173 4.70 -6.35 9.83
C VAL A 173 4.43 -4.97 10.37
N ARG A 174 5.49 -4.23 10.72
CA ARG A 174 5.40 -2.85 11.20
C ARG A 174 6.23 -1.94 10.31
N PHE A 175 5.70 -0.76 10.06
CA PHE A 175 6.47 0.32 9.48
C PHE A 175 7.47 0.84 10.50
N ALA A 176 8.73 0.96 10.10
CA ALA A 176 9.84 1.39 10.97
C ALA A 176 10.41 2.76 10.55
N GLY A 177 9.82 3.42 9.57
CA GLY A 177 10.21 4.74 9.15
C GLY A 177 10.52 4.82 7.65
N SER A 178 10.54 6.07 7.17
CA SER A 178 10.96 6.40 5.82
C SER A 178 11.78 7.70 5.88
N PHE A 179 13.00 7.66 5.38
CA PHE A 179 13.91 8.79 5.38
C PHE A 179 14.81 8.74 4.15
N GLU A 180 15.06 9.87 3.50
CA GLU A 180 15.95 9.99 2.34
C GLU A 180 15.70 8.97 1.23
N HIS A 181 14.44 8.76 0.85
CA HIS A 181 14.02 7.80 -0.16
C HIS A 181 14.28 6.32 0.21
N VAL A 182 14.44 6.04 1.48
CA VAL A 182 14.59 4.69 2.01
C VAL A 182 13.48 4.42 3.00
N THR A 183 12.77 3.31 2.83
CA THR A 183 11.72 2.88 3.75
C THR A 183 12.09 1.57 4.41
N THR A 184 11.98 1.54 5.74
CA THR A 184 12.29 0.37 6.57
C THR A 184 11.01 -0.19 7.19
N PHE A 185 10.91 -1.53 7.16
CA PHE A 185 9.88 -2.31 7.84
C PHE A 185 10.50 -3.34 8.78
N ALA A 186 9.83 -3.57 9.89
CA ALA A 186 10.15 -4.64 10.82
C ALA A 186 9.15 -5.80 10.61
N VAL A 187 9.64 -6.96 10.26
CA VAL A 187 8.83 -8.17 10.02
C VAL A 187 9.13 -9.16 11.14
N GLY A 188 8.13 -9.38 12.00
CA GLY A 188 8.19 -10.35 13.09
C GLY A 188 7.84 -11.75 12.59
N VAL A 189 8.67 -12.70 12.92
CA VAL A 189 8.49 -14.12 12.54
C VAL A 189 8.62 -15.03 13.76
N ARG A 190 8.01 -16.22 13.72
CA ARG A 190 8.03 -17.20 14.81
C ARG A 190 9.47 -17.51 15.28
N SER A 191 10.35 -17.71 14.32
CA SER A 191 11.78 -17.99 14.50
C SER A 191 12.53 -17.64 13.23
N GLN A 192 13.85 -17.60 13.26
CA GLN A 192 14.62 -17.45 12.02
C GLN A 192 14.31 -18.61 11.06
N ARG A 193 13.83 -18.29 9.89
CA ARG A 193 13.47 -19.23 8.81
C ARG A 193 14.15 -18.84 7.51
N PRO A 194 14.42 -19.78 6.63
CA PRO A 194 14.88 -19.48 5.28
C PRO A 194 13.94 -18.49 4.59
N PHE A 195 14.51 -17.55 3.84
CA PHE A 195 13.72 -16.56 3.09
C PHE A 195 14.35 -16.26 1.74
N ARG A 196 13.54 -15.74 0.84
CA ARG A 196 13.99 -15.17 -0.43
C ARG A 196 13.35 -13.82 -0.68
N VAL A 197 13.98 -13.04 -1.55
CA VAL A 197 13.44 -11.76 -2.02
C VAL A 197 13.33 -11.81 -3.53
N LEU A 198 12.19 -11.34 -4.06
CA LEU A 198 11.94 -11.24 -5.49
C LEU A 198 11.52 -9.80 -5.80
N VAL A 199 11.95 -9.30 -6.96
CA VAL A 199 11.45 -8.03 -7.51
C VAL A 199 10.69 -8.38 -8.78
N LEU A 200 9.38 -8.14 -8.76
CA LEU A 200 8.45 -8.53 -9.81
C LEU A 200 7.83 -7.28 -10.45
N PRO A 201 8.30 -6.87 -11.65
CA PRO A 201 7.64 -5.80 -12.39
C PRO A 201 6.31 -6.29 -12.97
N ASP A 202 5.31 -5.42 -12.95
CA ASP A 202 4.01 -5.60 -13.58
C ASP A 202 3.75 -4.40 -14.52
N PRO A 203 4.25 -4.47 -15.76
CA PRO A 203 4.13 -3.36 -16.70
C PRO A 203 2.67 -3.00 -17.02
N GLY A 204 1.77 -3.98 -17.01
CA GLY A 204 0.36 -3.77 -17.32
C GLY A 204 -0.37 -2.88 -16.32
N ASN A 205 0.09 -2.88 -15.06
CA ASN A 205 -0.46 -2.05 -13.99
C ASN A 205 0.49 -0.92 -13.56
N HIS A 206 1.63 -0.77 -14.23
CA HIS A 206 2.69 0.18 -13.88
C HIS A 206 3.15 0.07 -12.42
N VAL A 207 3.33 -1.17 -11.94
CA VAL A 207 3.67 -1.50 -10.55
C VAL A 207 4.93 -2.36 -10.52
N THR A 208 5.78 -2.13 -9.54
CA THR A 208 6.85 -3.06 -9.15
C THR A 208 6.53 -3.63 -7.77
N ARG A 209 6.73 -4.93 -7.58
CA ARG A 209 6.51 -5.59 -6.29
C ARG A 209 7.84 -6.06 -5.72
N VAL A 210 8.14 -5.68 -4.50
CA VAL A 210 9.17 -6.34 -3.70
C VAL A 210 8.47 -7.39 -2.86
N VAL A 211 8.85 -8.64 -3.05
CA VAL A 211 8.22 -9.81 -2.42
C VAL A 211 9.23 -10.46 -1.49
N VAL A 212 8.85 -10.67 -0.23
CA VAL A 212 9.63 -11.41 0.76
C VAL A 212 8.85 -12.67 1.11
N ASP A 213 9.38 -13.82 0.72
CA ASP A 213 8.84 -15.14 1.07
C ASP A 213 9.63 -15.73 2.23
N ILE A 214 8.94 -16.23 3.24
CA ILE A 214 9.51 -16.80 4.47
C ILE A 214 9.02 -18.24 4.60
N ALA A 215 9.91 -19.20 4.63
CA ALA A 215 9.58 -20.64 4.71
C ALA A 215 8.80 -21.00 5.99
N HIS A 216 7.94 -22.00 5.89
CA HIS A 216 7.22 -22.57 7.03
C HIS A 216 8.09 -23.41 7.95
#